data_270749d4b17a2d1856030070439c8100
#
_entry.id   270749d4b17a2d1856030070439c8100
#
_cell.length_a   1.000
_cell.length_b   1.000
_cell.length_c   1.000
_cell.angle_alpha   90.00
_cell.angle_beta   90.00
_cell.angle_gamma   90.00
#
_symmetry.space_group_name_H-M   'P 1'
#
loop_
_entity.id
_entity.type
_entity.pdbx_description
1 polymer ?
#
loop_
_entity_poly.entity_id
_entity_poly.type
_entity_poly.pdbx_seq_one_letter_code
_entity_poly.pdbx_strand_id
1 'polypeptide(L)'
;LAQVGKSRHDLGREAFVEAVWKRKEESGGTITRQLRRMGAAMDWSRERFTLDDQLSRAVREVFVSLYEEGLIYRGKRLVNWDPVLHTAISDLE
;
A
#
# COMPACT_ATOMS: atom_id res chain seq x y z
N LEU A 1 -11.33 6.36 10.34
CA LEU A 1 -11.84 5.39 11.31
C LEU A 1 -11.77 5.95 12.74
N ALA A 2 -10.67 6.54 13.16
CA ALA A 2 -10.53 7.13 14.50
C ALA A 2 -11.61 8.18 14.84
N GLN A 3 -12.06 8.96 13.85
CA GLN A 3 -13.15 9.91 14.02
C GLN A 3 -14.51 9.28 14.32
N VAL A 4 -14.67 7.99 14.02
CA VAL A 4 -15.91 7.23 14.26
C VAL A 4 -15.75 6.24 15.43
N GLY A 5 -14.59 6.26 16.11
CA GLY A 5 -14.29 5.38 17.23
C GLY A 5 -14.20 3.90 16.88
N LYS A 6 -13.96 3.57 15.61
CA LYS A 6 -13.81 2.19 15.11
C LYS A 6 -12.38 1.89 14.72
N SER A 7 -11.92 0.68 15.04
CA SER A 7 -10.64 0.15 14.58
C SER A 7 -10.79 -0.67 13.28
N ARG A 8 -9.68 -1.01 12.65
CA ARG A 8 -9.65 -1.92 11.49
C ARG A 8 -10.20 -3.32 11.84
N HIS A 9 -10.03 -3.74 13.09
CA HIS A 9 -10.48 -5.05 13.56
C HIS A 9 -12.00 -5.13 13.76
N ASP A 10 -12.65 -3.99 14.09
CA ASP A 10 -14.08 -3.91 14.27
C ASP A 10 -14.87 -3.98 12.95
N LEU A 11 -14.23 -3.59 11.84
CA LEU A 11 -14.84 -3.60 10.51
C LEU A 11 -14.70 -4.95 9.79
N GLY A 12 -13.62 -5.70 10.10
CA GLY A 12 -13.21 -6.82 9.28
C GLY A 12 -12.49 -6.38 7.98
N ARG A 13 -11.82 -7.34 7.33
CA ARG A 13 -10.92 -7.05 6.21
C ARG A 13 -11.61 -6.39 5.02
N GLU A 14 -12.73 -6.94 4.57
CA GLU A 14 -13.42 -6.47 3.36
C GLU A 14 -13.93 -5.04 3.51
N ALA A 15 -14.69 -4.76 4.57
CA ALA A 15 -15.21 -3.42 4.83
C ALA A 15 -14.09 -2.39 5.11
N PHE A 16 -12.99 -2.83 5.72
CA PHE A 16 -11.81 -1.96 5.89
C PHE A 16 -11.17 -1.60 4.56
N VAL A 17 -10.95 -2.57 3.68
CA VAL A 17 -10.37 -2.35 2.34
C VAL A 17 -11.27 -1.43 1.50
N GLU A 18 -12.57 -1.64 1.52
CA GLU A 18 -13.54 -0.76 0.84
C GLU A 18 -13.46 0.69 1.35
N ALA A 19 -13.40 0.87 2.67
CA ALA A 19 -13.23 2.20 3.27
C ALA A 19 -11.91 2.88 2.87
N VAL A 20 -10.82 2.11 2.73
CA VAL A 20 -9.53 2.61 2.25
C VAL A 20 -9.63 3.04 0.78
N TRP A 21 -10.24 2.26 -0.08
CA TRP A 21 -10.45 2.63 -1.49
C TRP A 21 -11.29 3.88 -1.64
N LYS A 22 -12.38 4.00 -0.90
CA LYS A 22 -13.20 5.21 -0.85
C LYS A 22 -12.37 6.43 -0.44
N ARG A 23 -11.55 6.32 0.59
CA ARG A 23 -10.66 7.39 1.03
C ARG A 23 -9.63 7.76 -0.03
N LYS A 24 -9.10 6.78 -0.76
CA LYS A 24 -8.19 7.00 -1.89
C LYS A 24 -8.87 7.82 -3.00
N GLU A 25 -10.12 7.52 -3.34
CA GLU A 25 -10.89 8.29 -4.34
C GLU A 25 -11.13 9.73 -3.89
N GLU A 26 -11.50 9.94 -2.64
CA GLU A 26 -11.78 11.28 -2.09
C GLU A 26 -10.54 12.18 -2.03
N SER A 27 -9.38 11.65 -1.66
CA SER A 27 -8.19 12.45 -1.36
C SER A 27 -6.98 12.19 -2.27
N GLY A 28 -6.96 11.09 -3.02
CA GLY A 28 -5.82 10.68 -3.84
C GLY A 28 -5.43 11.68 -4.93
N GLY A 29 -6.41 12.35 -5.54
CA GLY A 29 -6.14 13.38 -6.56
C GLY A 29 -5.69 14.75 -6.03
N THR A 30 -5.61 14.94 -4.71
CA THR A 30 -5.27 16.24 -4.12
C THR A 30 -3.81 16.60 -4.36
N ILE A 31 -2.89 15.67 -4.13
CA ILE A 31 -1.46 15.88 -4.35
C ILE A 31 -1.15 16.21 -5.81
N THR A 32 -1.76 15.50 -6.74
CA THR A 32 -1.60 15.72 -8.19
C THR A 32 -2.07 17.13 -8.59
N ARG A 33 -3.22 17.57 -8.07
CA ARG A 33 -3.72 18.93 -8.32
C ARG A 33 -2.79 20.00 -7.73
N GLN A 34 -2.27 19.78 -6.54
CA GLN A 34 -1.32 20.70 -5.89
C GLN A 34 -0.03 20.82 -6.69
N LEU A 35 0.55 19.70 -7.12
CA LEU A 35 1.78 19.66 -7.92
C LEU A 35 1.58 20.37 -9.29
N ARG A 36 0.44 20.18 -9.94
CA ARG A 36 0.09 20.89 -11.18
C ARG A 36 0.04 22.39 -10.95
N ARG A 37 -0.57 22.85 -9.85
CA ARG A 37 -0.61 24.29 -9.52
C ARG A 37 0.74 24.89 -9.19
N MET A 38 1.66 24.09 -8.66
CA MET A 38 3.05 24.47 -8.40
C MET A 38 3.90 24.50 -9.67
N GLY A 39 3.37 24.11 -10.82
CA GLY A 39 4.09 24.08 -12.10
C GLY A 39 5.04 22.88 -12.25
N ALA A 40 4.84 21.79 -11.50
CA ALA A 40 5.66 20.61 -11.65
C ALA A 40 5.49 20.01 -13.05
N ALA A 41 6.62 19.80 -13.76
CA ALA A 41 6.66 19.22 -15.09
C ALA A 41 6.70 17.68 -15.00
N MET A 42 5.53 17.04 -15.10
CA MET A 42 5.37 15.60 -15.08
C MET A 42 4.39 15.16 -16.19
N ASP A 43 4.55 13.93 -16.65
CA ASP A 43 3.58 13.35 -17.57
C ASP A 43 2.34 12.85 -16.82
N TRP A 44 1.39 13.74 -16.62
CA TRP A 44 0.14 13.48 -15.90
C TRP A 44 -0.77 12.45 -16.58
N SER A 45 -0.55 12.16 -17.86
CA SER A 45 -1.31 11.14 -18.57
C SER A 45 -0.91 9.72 -18.16
N ARG A 46 0.30 9.57 -17.61
CA ARG A 46 0.86 8.31 -17.11
C ARG A 46 0.85 8.20 -15.57
N GLU A 47 0.00 8.97 -14.92
CA GLU A 47 -0.19 8.84 -13.48
C GLU A 47 -0.63 7.42 -13.13
N ARG A 48 0.04 6.80 -12.14
CA ARG A 48 -0.24 5.45 -11.65
C ARG A 48 -0.32 5.45 -10.13
N PHE A 49 -1.15 4.56 -9.64
CA PHE A 49 -1.23 4.23 -8.22
C PHE A 49 -0.62 2.85 -7.97
N THR A 50 0.23 2.73 -6.95
CA THR A 50 1.00 1.50 -6.70
C THR A 50 0.16 0.24 -6.49
N LEU A 51 -1.10 0.39 -6.10
CA LEU A 51 -2.04 -0.71 -5.91
C LEU A 51 -3.11 -0.78 -7.01
N ASP A 52 -2.93 -0.07 -8.15
CA ASP A 52 -3.82 -0.24 -9.29
C ASP A 52 -3.67 -1.65 -9.90
N ASP A 53 -4.67 -2.06 -10.68
CA ASP A 53 -4.72 -3.42 -11.23
C ASP A 53 -3.52 -3.75 -12.12
N GLN A 54 -3.01 -2.78 -12.87
CA GLN A 54 -1.88 -3.00 -13.78
C GLN A 54 -0.57 -3.15 -13.02
N LEU A 55 -0.29 -2.26 -12.05
CA LEU A 55 0.90 -2.36 -11.21
C LEU A 55 0.83 -3.57 -10.27
N SER A 56 -0.34 -3.89 -9.73
CA SER A 56 -0.54 -5.10 -8.92
C SER A 56 -0.24 -6.38 -9.72
N ARG A 57 -0.58 -6.39 -11.01
CA ARG A 57 -0.24 -7.50 -11.91
C ARG A 57 1.26 -7.57 -12.16
N ALA A 58 1.89 -6.44 -12.49
CA ALA A 58 3.33 -6.35 -12.72
C ALA A 58 4.14 -6.78 -11.48
N VAL A 59 3.77 -6.32 -10.29
CA VAL A 59 4.40 -6.73 -9.02
C VAL A 59 4.30 -8.23 -8.81
N ARG A 60 3.14 -8.82 -9.08
CA ARG A 60 2.94 -10.27 -8.94
C ARG A 60 3.79 -11.06 -9.94
N GLU A 61 3.87 -10.61 -11.18
CA GLU A 61 4.68 -11.23 -12.22
C GLU A 61 6.17 -11.21 -11.87
N VAL A 62 6.68 -10.05 -11.46
CA VAL A 62 8.08 -9.92 -11.01
C VAL A 62 8.36 -10.78 -9.78
N PHE A 63 7.45 -10.81 -8.81
CA PHE A 63 7.61 -11.66 -7.63
C PHE A 63 7.72 -13.15 -7.99
N VAL A 64 6.87 -13.64 -8.88
CA VAL A 64 6.91 -15.03 -9.35
C VAL A 64 8.21 -15.32 -10.11
N SER A 65 8.63 -14.43 -11.00
CA SER A 65 9.88 -14.55 -11.76
C SER A 65 11.09 -14.66 -10.83
N LEU A 66 11.18 -13.79 -9.82
CA LEU A 66 12.28 -13.82 -8.84
C LEU A 66 12.29 -15.13 -8.01
N TYR A 67 11.12 -15.69 -7.73
CA TYR A 67 11.02 -16.97 -7.05
C TYR A 67 11.46 -18.13 -7.96
N GLU A 68 11.05 -18.14 -9.22
CA GLU A 68 11.44 -19.16 -10.21
C GLU A 68 12.95 -19.13 -10.51
N GLU A 69 13.56 -17.95 -10.49
CA GLU A 69 15.00 -17.76 -10.62
C GLU A 69 15.79 -18.13 -9.34
N GLY A 70 15.11 -18.45 -8.25
CA GLY A 70 15.73 -18.81 -6.97
C GLY A 70 16.34 -17.63 -6.20
N LEU A 71 16.02 -16.39 -6.60
CA LEU A 71 16.53 -15.17 -5.96
C LEU A 71 15.79 -14.83 -4.66
N ILE A 72 14.56 -15.28 -4.52
CA ILE A 72 13.79 -15.15 -3.29
C ILE A 72 13.27 -16.53 -2.85
N TYR A 73 13.11 -16.70 -1.55
CA TYR A 73 12.61 -17.93 -0.96
C TYR A 73 11.81 -17.64 0.31
N ARG A 74 10.97 -18.59 0.71
CA ARG A 74 10.24 -18.53 1.97
C ARG A 74 11.09 -19.17 3.08
N GLY A 75 11.39 -18.40 4.12
CA GLY A 75 12.16 -18.85 5.27
C GLY A 75 11.55 -18.37 6.59
N LYS A 76 12.01 -18.98 7.69
CA LYS A 76 11.72 -18.50 9.05
C LYS A 76 12.89 -17.62 9.51
N ARG A 77 12.58 -16.46 10.10
CA ARG A 77 13.57 -15.54 10.65
C ARG A 77 13.03 -14.98 11.97
N LEU A 78 13.93 -14.70 12.91
CA LEU A 78 13.59 -13.92 14.11
C LEU A 78 13.29 -12.49 13.70
N VAL A 79 12.22 -11.95 14.24
CA VAL A 79 11.79 -10.56 13.99
C VAL A 79 11.47 -9.89 15.32
N ASN A 80 11.66 -8.58 15.39
CA ASN A 80 11.16 -7.77 16.49
C ASN A 80 9.64 -7.64 16.33
N TRP A 81 8.90 -8.09 17.31
CA TRP A 81 7.44 -8.09 17.28
C TRP A 81 6.87 -7.17 18.34
N ASP A 82 5.99 -6.25 17.93
CA ASP A 82 5.24 -5.40 18.85
C ASP A 82 3.90 -6.08 19.21
N PRO A 83 3.72 -6.50 20.48
CA PRO A 83 2.49 -7.18 20.90
C PRO A 83 1.29 -6.24 21.07
N VAL A 84 1.49 -4.93 21.07
CA VAL A 84 0.41 -3.91 21.14
C VAL A 84 -0.12 -3.58 19.75
N LEU A 85 0.78 -3.30 18.83
CA LEU A 85 0.43 -2.99 17.43
C LEU A 85 0.19 -4.25 16.58
N HIS A 86 0.56 -5.43 17.09
CA HIS A 86 0.50 -6.71 16.37
C HIS A 86 1.19 -6.65 15.00
N THR A 87 2.41 -6.12 14.98
CA THR A 87 3.21 -6.00 13.77
C THR A 87 4.69 -6.27 14.02
N ALA A 88 5.42 -6.67 12.98
CA ALA A 88 6.87 -6.71 13.01
C ALA A 88 7.44 -5.29 12.83
N ILE A 89 8.53 -5.00 13.54
CA ILE A 89 9.24 -3.72 13.48
C ILE A 89 10.60 -3.97 12.85
N SER A 90 11.02 -3.08 11.94
CA SER A 90 12.36 -3.16 11.37
C SER A 90 13.41 -2.61 12.35
N ASP A 91 14.66 -3.04 12.19
CA ASP A 91 15.77 -2.60 13.07
C ASP A 91 16.14 -1.11 12.87
N LEU A 92 15.61 -0.47 11.83
CA LEU A 92 15.93 0.91 11.43
C LEU A 92 14.78 1.90 11.65
N GLU A 93 13.66 1.47 12.17
CA GLU A 93 12.48 2.30 12.46
C GLU A 93 12.29 2.53 13.94
#